data_09654df4011c5d8023d21bc3a6eed31a
#
_entry.id   09654df4011c5d8023d21bc3a6eed31a
#
_cell.length_a   1.000
_cell.length_b   1.000
_cell.length_c   1.000
_cell.angle_alpha   90.00
_cell.angle_beta   90.00
_cell.angle_gamma   90.00
#
_symmetry.space_group_name_H-M   'P 1'
#
loop_
_entity.id
_entity.type
_entity.pdbx_description
1 polymer ?
#
loop_
_entity_poly.entity_id
_entity_poly.type
_entity_poly.pdbx_seq_one_letter_code
_entity_poly.pdbx_strand_id
1 'polypeptide(L)'
;MTFGKPDREYLEKVVFRQLGARRREVIVGPTFGVDNAVVRLGNGRVLVVTADPLSYIPALGPANSAWLSVNLIASDLATSGFPPQYGIFDFNLPPSMTNIQFTDYWKNFHRECGKLGLAIIGGHTGRYQGCDYTIIGGGSMFAIGSEENYLTSLMGQPRDDIILTKGAAIEATAVLARSFPRTVRQAIGTEAFLKARRYLRKVSTVKDSLTAVSVGVHRKGVTAMHDVTEGGVIAAAFELAHASQLGAEIDLTKVSISPETNAICQLFRIDPLTSLSEGSLIITCRPERTGKLLTKLRSARIAAHVVGQLTRAKGLRGFDSRGRSMKLRYPKFDPYWRAYSRGVERRLK
;
A
#
# COMPACT_ATOMS: atom_id res chain seq x y z
N MET A 1 -0.85 -3.59 -23.79
CA MET A 1 -1.13 -3.99 -22.41
C MET A 1 -0.65 -2.88 -21.48
N THR A 2 -1.44 -2.50 -20.50
CA THR A 2 -1.03 -1.59 -19.42
C THR A 2 -0.35 -2.43 -18.34
N PHE A 3 0.80 -1.97 -17.83
CA PHE A 3 1.45 -2.57 -16.67
C PHE A 3 0.68 -2.15 -15.40
N GLY A 4 0.69 -3.01 -14.36
CA GLY A 4 0.05 -2.76 -13.09
C GLY A 4 -1.37 -3.33 -12.99
N LYS A 5 -2.16 -2.79 -12.05
CA LYS A 5 -3.53 -3.24 -11.81
C LYS A 5 -4.41 -3.11 -13.07
N PRO A 6 -5.29 -4.08 -13.35
CA PRO A 6 -6.28 -3.94 -14.41
C PRO A 6 -7.19 -2.74 -14.18
N ASP A 7 -7.78 -2.26 -15.28
CA ASP A 7 -8.82 -1.24 -15.25
C ASP A 7 -9.98 -1.65 -14.32
N ARG A 8 -10.47 -0.69 -13.54
CA ARG A 8 -11.57 -0.88 -12.59
C ARG A 8 -12.80 -1.51 -13.25
N GLU A 9 -13.16 -1.03 -14.44
CA GLU A 9 -14.34 -1.51 -15.15
C GLU A 9 -14.21 -3.00 -15.51
N TYR A 10 -13.00 -3.43 -15.88
CA TYR A 10 -12.69 -4.85 -16.11
C TYR A 10 -12.84 -5.67 -14.83
N LEU A 11 -12.28 -5.19 -13.70
CA LEU A 11 -12.42 -5.88 -12.41
C LEU A 11 -13.89 -6.03 -12.00
N GLU A 12 -14.68 -4.94 -12.05
CA GLU A 12 -16.08 -4.93 -11.65
C GLU A 12 -16.99 -5.77 -12.58
N LYS A 13 -16.72 -5.77 -13.88
CA LYS A 13 -17.58 -6.48 -14.86
C LYS A 13 -17.21 -7.94 -15.05
N VAL A 14 -15.93 -8.29 -14.90
CA VAL A 14 -15.42 -9.63 -15.20
C VAL A 14 -15.04 -10.37 -13.92
N VAL A 15 -14.08 -9.85 -13.16
CA VAL A 15 -13.47 -10.58 -12.04
C VAL A 15 -14.44 -10.69 -10.86
N PHE A 16 -14.99 -9.57 -10.39
CA PHE A 16 -15.82 -9.55 -9.17
C PHE A 16 -17.24 -10.14 -9.37
N ARG A 17 -17.59 -10.52 -10.61
CA ARG A 17 -18.84 -11.24 -10.88
C ARG A 17 -18.68 -12.75 -10.84
N GLN A 18 -17.46 -13.26 -10.83
CA GLN A 18 -17.14 -14.69 -10.98
C GLN A 18 -16.22 -15.14 -9.83
N LEU A 19 -16.72 -15.13 -8.61
CA LEU A 19 -15.97 -15.39 -7.39
C LEU A 19 -16.18 -16.81 -6.83
N GLY A 20 -16.63 -17.75 -7.67
CA GLY A 20 -16.90 -19.13 -7.24
C GLY A 20 -18.18 -19.24 -6.39
N ALA A 21 -18.20 -20.20 -5.48
CA ALA A 21 -19.36 -20.45 -4.63
C ALA A 21 -19.57 -19.34 -3.60
N ARG A 22 -20.83 -18.92 -3.44
CA ARG A 22 -21.21 -17.98 -2.39
C ARG A 22 -21.26 -18.68 -1.04
N ARG A 23 -20.63 -18.08 -0.03
CA ARG A 23 -20.60 -18.57 1.34
C ARG A 23 -21.13 -17.51 2.29
N ARG A 24 -22.03 -17.90 3.20
CA ARG A 24 -22.69 -16.97 4.14
C ARG A 24 -21.74 -16.36 5.17
N GLU A 25 -20.68 -17.07 5.51
CA GLU A 25 -19.63 -16.65 6.43
C GLU A 25 -18.69 -15.59 5.84
N VAL A 26 -18.68 -15.38 4.52
CA VAL A 26 -17.89 -14.30 3.89
C VAL A 26 -18.62 -12.97 4.11
N ILE A 27 -18.13 -12.17 5.06
CA ILE A 27 -18.68 -10.86 5.41
C ILE A 27 -18.25 -9.81 4.41
N VAL A 28 -16.95 -9.84 4.03
CA VAL A 28 -16.34 -8.95 3.04
C VAL A 28 -15.57 -9.81 2.06
N GLY A 29 -15.97 -9.79 0.81
CA GLY A 29 -15.26 -10.43 -0.30
C GLY A 29 -14.57 -9.42 -1.19
N PRO A 30 -13.94 -9.88 -2.29
CA PRO A 30 -13.24 -9.01 -3.23
C PRO A 30 -14.17 -7.94 -3.81
N THR A 31 -13.77 -6.69 -3.65
CA THR A 31 -14.45 -5.54 -4.26
C THR A 31 -13.45 -4.41 -4.43
N PHE A 32 -13.76 -3.45 -5.32
CA PHE A 32 -12.86 -2.36 -5.63
C PHE A 32 -12.58 -1.47 -4.41
N GLY A 33 -11.28 -1.24 -4.14
CA GLY A 33 -10.82 -0.40 -3.04
C GLY A 33 -10.85 -1.06 -1.67
N VAL A 34 -10.85 -2.39 -1.60
CA VAL A 34 -10.82 -3.15 -0.34
C VAL A 34 -9.61 -4.08 -0.32
N ASP A 35 -8.75 -3.91 0.69
CA ASP A 35 -7.48 -4.62 0.83
C ASP A 35 -7.65 -6.03 1.41
N ASN A 36 -8.69 -6.23 2.20
CA ASN A 36 -8.86 -7.46 2.99
C ASN A 36 -10.21 -8.11 2.78
N ALA A 37 -10.21 -9.43 2.62
CA ALA A 37 -11.40 -10.23 2.81
C ALA A 37 -11.62 -10.54 4.30
N VAL A 38 -12.90 -10.67 4.72
CA VAL A 38 -13.27 -10.98 6.10
C VAL A 38 -14.26 -12.16 6.10
N VAL A 39 -13.90 -13.22 6.82
CA VAL A 39 -14.69 -14.44 6.96
C VAL A 39 -15.03 -14.67 8.42
N ARG A 40 -16.32 -14.85 8.73
CA ARG A 40 -16.80 -15.17 10.08
C ARG A 40 -16.42 -16.58 10.46
N LEU A 41 -15.81 -16.75 11.64
CA LEU A 41 -15.45 -18.05 12.19
C LEU A 41 -16.44 -18.56 13.27
N GLY A 42 -17.40 -17.72 13.68
CA GLY A 42 -18.24 -17.98 14.85
C GLY A 42 -17.64 -17.47 16.17
N ASN A 43 -18.39 -17.55 17.24
CA ASN A 43 -17.98 -17.11 18.59
C ASN A 43 -17.38 -15.70 18.63
N GLY A 44 -17.92 -14.77 17.83
CA GLY A 44 -17.46 -13.37 17.77
C GLY A 44 -16.06 -13.19 17.15
N ARG A 45 -15.57 -14.17 16.37
CA ARG A 45 -14.26 -14.13 15.70
C ARG A 45 -14.37 -14.07 14.20
N VAL A 46 -13.40 -13.40 13.59
CA VAL A 46 -13.23 -13.33 12.13
C VAL A 46 -11.82 -13.74 11.74
N LEU A 47 -11.72 -14.30 10.55
CA LEU A 47 -10.47 -14.45 9.80
C LEU A 47 -10.41 -13.29 8.79
N VAL A 48 -9.31 -12.55 8.83
CA VAL A 48 -8.98 -11.52 7.84
C VAL A 48 -7.87 -12.07 6.95
N VAL A 49 -8.01 -11.86 5.65
CA VAL A 49 -7.11 -12.40 4.63
C VAL A 49 -6.78 -11.33 3.61
N THR A 50 -5.52 -11.24 3.23
CA THR A 50 -5.06 -10.51 2.04
C THR A 50 -4.11 -11.37 1.20
N ALA A 51 -3.90 -10.99 -0.06
CA ALA A 51 -2.95 -11.63 -0.95
C ALA A 51 -2.34 -10.59 -1.90
N ASP A 52 -1.03 -10.68 -2.11
CA ASP A 52 -0.29 -9.79 -3.00
C ASP A 52 0.91 -10.50 -3.65
N PRO A 53 1.47 -9.98 -4.77
CA PRO A 53 2.66 -10.54 -5.40
C PRO A 53 3.89 -10.52 -4.51
N LEU A 54 4.77 -11.50 -4.71
CA LEU A 54 6.12 -11.52 -4.14
C LEU A 54 7.12 -11.01 -5.17
N SER A 55 7.91 -10.02 -4.77
CA SER A 55 8.83 -9.33 -5.69
C SER A 55 10.28 -9.67 -5.41
N TYR A 56 11.05 -9.85 -6.48
CA TYR A 56 12.51 -9.79 -6.45
C TYR A 56 12.98 -8.77 -7.47
N ILE A 57 13.41 -7.62 -7.00
CA ILE A 57 13.92 -6.54 -7.84
C ILE A 57 15.45 -6.64 -7.86
N PRO A 58 16.09 -7.05 -8.98
CA PRO A 58 17.54 -7.30 -9.02
C PRO A 58 18.38 -6.11 -8.53
N ALA A 59 17.98 -4.88 -8.88
CA ALA A 59 18.67 -3.66 -8.46
C ALA A 59 18.61 -3.40 -6.94
N LEU A 60 17.63 -3.95 -6.24
CA LEU A 60 17.49 -3.85 -4.78
C LEU A 60 18.27 -4.96 -4.05
N GLY A 61 18.53 -6.06 -4.74
CA GLY A 61 19.15 -7.27 -4.17
C GLY A 61 18.22 -8.07 -3.26
N PRO A 62 18.65 -9.27 -2.83
CA PRO A 62 17.79 -10.22 -2.13
C PRO A 62 17.22 -9.70 -0.81
N ALA A 63 18.05 -9.05 0.01
CA ALA A 63 17.62 -8.59 1.34
C ALA A 63 16.55 -7.49 1.30
N ASN A 64 16.67 -6.54 0.36
CA ASN A 64 15.67 -5.47 0.24
C ASN A 64 14.41 -5.93 -0.49
N SER A 65 14.56 -6.84 -1.46
CA SER A 65 13.40 -7.44 -2.15
C SER A 65 12.58 -8.30 -1.19
N ALA A 66 13.20 -9.12 -0.36
CA ALA A 66 12.51 -9.90 0.67
C ALA A 66 11.80 -9.01 1.69
N TRP A 67 12.49 -7.94 2.15
CA TRP A 67 11.88 -6.96 3.05
C TRP A 67 10.64 -6.32 2.42
N LEU A 68 10.74 -5.91 1.16
CA LEU A 68 9.63 -5.31 0.42
C LEU A 68 8.44 -6.28 0.34
N SER A 69 8.65 -7.50 -0.17
CA SER A 69 7.59 -8.51 -0.32
C SER A 69 6.84 -8.79 1.00
N VAL A 70 7.55 -8.96 2.11
CA VAL A 70 6.90 -9.21 3.41
C VAL A 70 6.11 -8.00 3.87
N ASN A 71 6.68 -6.80 3.75
CA ASN A 71 6.06 -5.59 4.29
C ASN A 71 4.90 -5.07 3.45
N LEU A 72 4.85 -5.34 2.13
CA LEU A 72 3.70 -4.98 1.29
C LEU A 72 2.47 -5.78 1.73
N ILE A 73 2.53 -7.10 1.71
CA ILE A 73 1.41 -7.96 2.11
C ILE A 73 1.00 -7.69 3.58
N ALA A 74 1.98 -7.48 4.46
CA ALA A 74 1.71 -7.17 5.85
C ALA A 74 1.03 -5.80 6.04
N SER A 75 1.31 -4.83 5.16
CA SER A 75 0.68 -3.52 5.16
C SER A 75 -0.80 -3.60 4.81
N ASP A 76 -1.14 -4.31 3.74
CA ASP A 76 -2.52 -4.62 3.39
C ASP A 76 -3.26 -5.23 4.57
N LEU A 77 -2.73 -6.32 5.14
CA LEU A 77 -3.40 -7.00 6.25
C LEU A 77 -3.62 -6.08 7.44
N ALA A 78 -2.62 -5.25 7.76
CA ALA A 78 -2.67 -4.35 8.91
C ALA A 78 -3.73 -3.25 8.77
N THR A 79 -4.21 -2.93 7.55
CA THR A 79 -5.35 -2.01 7.36
C THR A 79 -6.62 -2.52 8.04
N SER A 80 -6.71 -3.83 8.30
CA SER A 80 -7.78 -4.44 9.08
C SER A 80 -7.76 -4.08 10.57
N GLY A 81 -6.68 -3.47 11.06
CA GLY A 81 -6.44 -3.19 12.48
C GLY A 81 -5.82 -4.36 13.25
N PHE A 82 -5.56 -5.50 12.59
CA PHE A 82 -4.92 -6.66 13.21
C PHE A 82 -3.47 -6.82 12.74
N PRO A 83 -2.57 -7.28 13.63
CA PRO A 83 -1.21 -7.63 13.22
C PRO A 83 -1.22 -8.91 12.36
N PRO A 84 -0.29 -9.05 11.39
CA PRO A 84 -0.09 -10.30 10.67
C PRO A 84 0.24 -11.45 11.64
N GLN A 85 -0.40 -12.61 11.45
CA GLN A 85 -0.22 -13.79 12.33
C GLN A 85 0.30 -15.01 11.57
N TYR A 86 -0.26 -15.28 10.39
CA TYR A 86 0.06 -16.46 9.59
C TYR A 86 0.26 -16.07 8.14
N GLY A 87 1.07 -16.84 7.40
CA GLY A 87 1.25 -16.64 5.98
C GLY A 87 1.49 -17.92 5.21
N ILE A 88 1.03 -17.94 3.96
CA ILE A 88 1.30 -18.95 2.95
C ILE A 88 1.91 -18.24 1.74
N PHE A 89 3.02 -18.79 1.21
CA PHE A 89 3.78 -18.15 0.15
C PHE A 89 4.14 -19.14 -0.95
N ASP A 90 3.86 -18.75 -2.19
CA ASP A 90 4.15 -19.50 -3.39
C ASP A 90 5.26 -18.80 -4.18
N PHE A 91 6.36 -19.52 -4.45
CA PHE A 91 7.52 -19.01 -5.17
C PHE A 91 7.66 -19.69 -6.53
N ASN A 92 7.48 -18.92 -7.58
CA ASN A 92 7.64 -19.29 -8.98
C ASN A 92 8.95 -18.70 -9.50
N LEU A 93 10.07 -19.36 -9.19
CA LEU A 93 11.39 -18.79 -9.41
C LEU A 93 11.77 -18.78 -10.89
N PRO A 94 12.36 -17.67 -11.39
CA PRO A 94 12.94 -17.65 -12.74
C PRO A 94 14.06 -18.68 -12.90
N PRO A 95 14.24 -19.27 -14.09
CA PRO A 95 15.38 -20.14 -14.36
C PRO A 95 16.74 -19.47 -14.12
N SER A 96 16.82 -18.16 -14.31
CA SER A 96 18.02 -17.34 -14.11
C SER A 96 18.37 -17.08 -12.63
N MET A 97 17.44 -17.30 -11.69
CA MET A 97 17.70 -17.13 -10.26
C MET A 97 18.55 -18.27 -9.71
N THR A 98 19.70 -17.99 -9.17
CA THR A 98 20.58 -19.00 -8.55
C THR A 98 20.06 -19.44 -7.18
N ASN A 99 20.47 -20.63 -6.73
CA ASN A 99 20.16 -21.10 -5.38
C ASN A 99 20.72 -20.17 -4.29
N ILE A 100 21.88 -19.56 -4.52
CA ILE A 100 22.50 -18.59 -3.61
C ILE A 100 21.59 -17.36 -3.46
N GLN A 101 21.12 -16.80 -4.58
CA GLN A 101 20.21 -15.65 -4.57
C GLN A 101 18.91 -15.94 -3.83
N PHE A 102 18.30 -17.11 -4.08
CA PHE A 102 17.09 -17.50 -3.39
C PHE A 102 17.34 -17.77 -1.91
N THR A 103 18.45 -18.43 -1.56
CA THR A 103 18.83 -18.67 -0.15
C THR A 103 18.96 -17.35 0.62
N ASP A 104 19.62 -16.36 0.05
CA ASP A 104 19.77 -15.04 0.67
C ASP A 104 18.43 -14.30 0.77
N TYR A 105 17.59 -14.40 -0.26
CA TYR A 105 16.23 -13.87 -0.23
C TYR A 105 15.41 -14.53 0.88
N TRP A 106 15.39 -15.87 0.94
CA TRP A 106 14.61 -16.64 1.92
C TRP A 106 15.05 -16.38 3.36
N LYS A 107 16.36 -16.32 3.63
CA LYS A 107 16.88 -15.95 4.96
C LYS A 107 16.39 -14.60 5.44
N ASN A 108 16.36 -13.60 4.53
CA ASN A 108 15.86 -12.29 4.85
C ASN A 108 14.34 -12.27 5.00
N PHE A 109 13.62 -13.00 4.13
CA PHE A 109 12.17 -13.16 4.17
C PHE A 109 11.72 -13.76 5.51
N HIS A 110 12.30 -14.90 5.90
CA HIS A 110 12.07 -15.53 7.20
C HIS A 110 12.32 -14.58 8.37
N ARG A 111 13.42 -13.84 8.34
CA ARG A 111 13.75 -12.88 9.41
C ARG A 111 12.74 -11.75 9.50
N GLU A 112 12.26 -11.22 8.40
CA GLU A 112 11.25 -10.16 8.40
C GLU A 112 9.88 -10.69 8.88
N CYS A 113 9.47 -11.89 8.47
CA CYS A 113 8.29 -12.55 9.03
C CYS A 113 8.41 -12.70 10.56
N GLY A 114 9.56 -13.17 11.05
CA GLY A 114 9.81 -13.28 12.50
C GLY A 114 9.72 -11.96 13.25
N LYS A 115 10.20 -10.85 12.68
CA LYS A 115 10.06 -9.51 13.28
C LYS A 115 8.61 -9.03 13.42
N LEU A 116 7.75 -9.45 12.50
CA LEU A 116 6.32 -9.15 12.54
C LEU A 116 5.53 -10.12 13.44
N GLY A 117 6.16 -11.15 13.99
CA GLY A 117 5.48 -12.23 14.73
C GLY A 117 4.66 -13.14 13.82
N LEU A 118 4.93 -13.14 12.50
CA LEU A 118 4.21 -13.92 11.50
C LEU A 118 4.81 -15.32 11.39
N ALA A 119 3.97 -16.35 11.54
CA ALA A 119 4.33 -17.75 11.30
C ALA A 119 4.06 -18.12 9.83
N ILE A 120 5.06 -18.68 9.16
CA ILE A 120 4.90 -19.28 7.82
C ILE A 120 4.31 -20.66 8.02
N ILE A 121 3.08 -20.90 7.55
CA ILE A 121 2.32 -22.14 7.79
C ILE A 121 2.19 -23.03 6.57
N GLY A 122 2.68 -22.59 5.41
CA GLY A 122 2.64 -23.38 4.17
C GLY A 122 3.16 -22.58 2.99
N GLY A 123 3.10 -23.21 1.83
CA GLY A 123 3.50 -22.61 0.56
C GLY A 123 4.04 -23.63 -0.42
N HIS A 124 4.54 -23.12 -1.53
CA HIS A 124 5.19 -23.91 -2.58
C HIS A 124 6.46 -23.18 -3.05
N THR A 125 7.42 -23.92 -3.57
CA THR A 125 8.63 -23.36 -4.19
C THR A 125 9.05 -24.20 -5.37
N GLY A 126 9.05 -23.61 -6.55
CA GLY A 126 9.49 -24.28 -7.79
C GLY A 126 10.23 -23.32 -8.69
N ARG A 127 10.94 -23.89 -9.70
CA ARG A 127 11.59 -23.11 -10.76
C ARG A 127 10.96 -23.49 -12.07
N TYR A 128 10.47 -22.49 -12.82
CA TYR A 128 9.67 -22.74 -14.00
C TYR A 128 10.14 -21.93 -15.20
N GLN A 129 10.06 -22.54 -16.38
CA GLN A 129 10.23 -21.87 -17.65
C GLN A 129 9.11 -20.82 -17.83
N GLY A 130 9.46 -19.66 -18.36
CA GLY A 130 8.51 -18.55 -18.57
C GLY A 130 8.31 -17.63 -17.35
N CYS A 131 8.83 -18.00 -16.17
CA CYS A 131 8.90 -17.06 -15.04
C CYS A 131 10.10 -16.12 -15.20
N ASP A 132 9.90 -14.85 -14.84
CA ASP A 132 10.94 -13.83 -14.92
C ASP A 132 10.82 -12.83 -13.73
N TYR A 133 11.79 -11.96 -13.59
CA TYR A 133 11.74 -10.83 -12.67
C TYR A 133 10.73 -9.75 -13.21
N THR A 134 10.08 -8.95 -12.39
CA THR A 134 10.33 -8.77 -10.93
C THR A 134 9.41 -9.60 -10.04
N ILE A 135 8.33 -10.14 -10.53
CA ILE A 135 7.36 -10.93 -9.76
C ILE A 135 7.82 -12.39 -9.77
N ILE A 136 8.03 -12.96 -8.57
CA ILE A 136 8.53 -14.33 -8.39
C ILE A 136 7.56 -15.23 -7.62
N GLY A 137 6.30 -14.84 -7.55
CA GLY A 137 5.28 -15.61 -6.85
C GLY A 137 4.20 -14.74 -6.25
N GLY A 138 3.46 -15.30 -5.31
CA GLY A 138 2.42 -14.64 -4.54
C GLY A 138 2.39 -15.12 -3.10
N GLY A 139 1.80 -14.31 -2.23
CA GLY A 139 1.64 -14.68 -0.83
C GLY A 139 0.29 -14.24 -0.30
N SER A 140 -0.19 -15.00 0.69
CA SER A 140 -1.37 -14.62 1.47
C SER A 140 -0.99 -14.52 2.93
N MET A 141 -1.48 -13.47 3.60
CA MET A 141 -1.34 -13.32 5.05
C MET A 141 -2.71 -13.34 5.71
N PHE A 142 -2.72 -13.78 6.96
CA PHE A 142 -3.93 -14.03 7.72
C PHE A 142 -3.81 -13.47 9.13
N ALA A 143 -4.94 -12.98 9.64
CA ALA A 143 -5.10 -12.64 11.05
C ALA A 143 -6.46 -13.12 11.56
N ILE A 144 -6.50 -13.58 12.80
CA ILE A 144 -7.73 -13.92 13.49
C ILE A 144 -7.93 -12.91 14.62
N GLY A 145 -9.09 -12.25 14.63
CA GLY A 145 -9.41 -11.23 15.60
C GLY A 145 -10.88 -11.21 16.01
N SER A 146 -11.26 -10.22 16.82
CA SER A 146 -12.66 -10.02 17.21
C SER A 146 -13.47 -9.44 16.06
N GLU A 147 -14.69 -9.97 15.87
CA GLU A 147 -15.64 -9.44 14.89
C GLU A 147 -16.04 -7.97 15.18
N GLU A 148 -15.90 -7.51 16.41
CA GLU A 148 -16.18 -6.13 16.79
C GLU A 148 -15.08 -5.12 16.46
N ASN A 149 -13.87 -5.59 16.14
CA ASN A 149 -12.69 -4.72 16.04
C ASN A 149 -12.03 -4.66 14.66
N TYR A 150 -12.48 -5.47 13.69
CA TYR A 150 -11.90 -5.39 12.34
C TYR A 150 -12.33 -4.12 11.61
N LEU A 151 -11.46 -3.65 10.73
CA LEU A 151 -11.72 -2.54 9.82
C LEU A 151 -11.62 -3.01 8.37
N THR A 152 -12.32 -2.31 7.51
CA THR A 152 -12.15 -2.36 6.05
C THR A 152 -12.40 -0.98 5.46
N SER A 153 -11.99 -0.76 4.23
CA SER A 153 -12.23 0.50 3.51
C SER A 153 -13.73 0.80 3.30
N LEU A 154 -14.63 -0.19 3.53
CA LEU A 154 -16.10 -0.01 3.44
C LEU A 154 -16.70 0.81 4.58
N MET A 155 -15.95 1.02 5.66
CA MET A 155 -16.51 1.48 6.95
C MET A 155 -16.37 2.97 7.21
N GLY A 156 -15.79 3.74 6.28
CA GLY A 156 -15.70 5.19 6.36
C GLY A 156 -17.08 5.84 6.52
N GLN A 157 -17.16 6.90 7.32
CA GLN A 157 -18.41 7.59 7.62
C GLN A 157 -18.39 9.02 7.09
N PRO A 158 -19.55 9.59 6.73
CA PRO A 158 -19.63 11.01 6.35
C PRO A 158 -19.07 11.90 7.46
N ARG A 159 -18.28 12.90 7.08
CA ARG A 159 -17.57 13.85 7.96
C ARG A 159 -16.40 13.25 8.73
N ASP A 160 -15.98 12.02 8.45
CA ASP A 160 -14.70 11.55 8.99
C ASP A 160 -13.55 12.35 8.39
N ASP A 161 -12.61 12.74 9.23
CA ASP A 161 -11.37 13.34 8.75
C ASP A 161 -10.55 12.30 8.00
N ILE A 162 -9.91 12.70 6.91
CA ILE A 162 -8.97 11.89 6.15
C ILE A 162 -7.56 12.29 6.57
N ILE A 163 -6.82 11.34 7.13
CA ILE A 163 -5.43 11.50 7.57
C ILE A 163 -4.53 10.72 6.62
N LEU A 164 -3.43 11.34 6.19
CA LEU A 164 -2.38 10.70 5.41
C LEU A 164 -1.11 10.61 6.25
N THR A 165 -0.51 9.40 6.31
CA THR A 165 0.79 9.22 6.96
C THR A 165 1.93 9.39 5.94
N LYS A 166 3.10 9.85 6.39
CA LYS A 166 4.39 9.93 5.70
C LYS A 166 4.44 10.77 4.41
N GLY A 167 3.38 10.84 3.62
CA GLY A 167 3.32 11.66 2.41
C GLY A 167 3.24 10.85 1.11
N ALA A 168 3.41 11.49 -0.05
CA ALA A 168 3.20 10.90 -1.37
C ALA A 168 4.46 10.23 -1.95
N ALA A 169 4.27 9.28 -2.88
CA ALA A 169 5.28 8.61 -3.71
C ALA A 169 6.48 8.03 -2.95
N ILE A 170 6.22 7.43 -1.77
CA ILE A 170 7.26 6.88 -0.89
C ILE A 170 8.03 5.76 -1.59
N GLU A 171 7.33 4.77 -2.12
CA GLU A 171 7.97 3.64 -2.80
C GLU A 171 8.60 4.05 -4.12
N ALA A 172 7.91 4.82 -4.97
CA ALA A 172 8.46 5.31 -6.22
C ALA A 172 9.81 6.02 -6.00
N THR A 173 9.89 6.88 -4.97
CA THR A 173 11.12 7.55 -4.56
C THR A 173 12.23 6.56 -4.21
N ALA A 174 11.92 5.57 -3.38
CA ALA A 174 12.90 4.60 -2.91
C ALA A 174 13.41 3.69 -4.02
N VAL A 175 12.49 3.14 -4.82
CA VAL A 175 12.81 2.17 -5.87
C VAL A 175 13.56 2.84 -7.01
N LEU A 176 13.14 4.01 -7.50
CA LEU A 176 13.84 4.75 -8.56
C LEU A 176 15.25 5.15 -8.13
N ALA A 177 15.43 5.65 -6.89
CA ALA A 177 16.75 6.00 -6.36
C ALA A 177 17.69 4.79 -6.22
N ARG A 178 17.13 3.59 -5.97
CA ARG A 178 17.95 2.38 -5.82
C ARG A 178 18.19 1.67 -7.13
N SER A 179 17.25 1.75 -8.07
CA SER A 179 17.38 1.11 -9.38
C SER A 179 18.28 1.90 -10.32
N PHE A 180 18.34 3.24 -10.17
CA PHE A 180 19.13 4.12 -11.03
C PHE A 180 20.08 5.03 -10.22
N PRO A 181 20.98 4.46 -9.39
CA PRO A 181 21.67 5.21 -8.35
C PRO A 181 22.63 6.30 -8.89
N ARG A 182 23.31 6.04 -10.02
CA ARG A 182 24.22 7.03 -10.63
C ARG A 182 23.43 8.20 -11.20
N THR A 183 22.40 7.89 -11.98
CA THR A 183 21.52 8.89 -12.62
C THR A 183 20.87 9.80 -11.58
N VAL A 184 20.27 9.19 -10.54
CA VAL A 184 19.59 9.96 -9.49
C VAL A 184 20.59 10.78 -8.68
N ARG A 185 21.72 10.20 -8.27
CA ARG A 185 22.73 10.91 -7.50
C ARG A 185 23.31 12.12 -8.27
N GLN A 186 23.54 12.00 -9.57
CA GLN A 186 24.00 13.10 -10.41
C GLN A 186 22.96 14.21 -10.52
N ALA A 187 21.67 13.86 -10.60
CA ALA A 187 20.59 14.83 -10.79
C ALA A 187 20.22 15.59 -9.51
N ILE A 188 20.16 14.92 -8.35
CA ILE A 188 19.66 15.52 -7.10
C ILE A 188 20.71 15.71 -6.02
N GLY A 189 21.96 15.32 -6.27
CA GLY A 189 23.07 15.41 -5.31
C GLY A 189 23.11 14.25 -4.31
N THR A 190 24.27 14.09 -3.66
CA THR A 190 24.54 12.92 -2.81
C THR A 190 23.66 12.87 -1.56
N GLU A 191 23.42 14.01 -0.90
CA GLU A 191 22.64 14.04 0.34
C GLU A 191 21.17 13.65 0.09
N ALA A 192 20.50 14.29 -0.89
CA ALA A 192 19.13 13.99 -1.26
C ALA A 192 18.99 12.54 -1.75
N PHE A 193 19.94 12.04 -2.53
CA PHE A 193 19.99 10.65 -2.97
C PHE A 193 20.06 9.66 -1.79
N LEU A 194 20.92 9.91 -0.79
CA LEU A 194 21.02 9.04 0.38
C LEU A 194 19.74 9.06 1.22
N LYS A 195 19.08 10.22 1.34
CA LYS A 195 17.75 10.32 1.98
C LYS A 195 16.71 9.53 1.22
N ALA A 196 16.60 9.70 -0.10
CA ALA A 196 15.67 8.98 -0.96
C ALA A 196 15.81 7.45 -0.85
N ARG A 197 17.04 6.93 -0.87
CA ARG A 197 17.31 5.50 -0.68
C ARG A 197 16.80 4.94 0.66
N ARG A 198 16.79 5.74 1.71
CA ARG A 198 16.29 5.34 3.04
C ARG A 198 14.77 5.19 3.07
N TYR A 199 14.06 5.77 2.10
CA TYR A 199 12.60 5.66 2.00
C TYR A 199 12.12 4.21 1.84
N LEU A 200 12.95 3.30 1.34
CA LEU A 200 12.60 1.88 1.32
C LEU A 200 12.13 1.39 2.69
N ARG A 201 12.76 1.83 3.77
CA ARG A 201 12.37 1.45 5.14
C ARG A 201 11.11 2.15 5.65
N LYS A 202 10.54 3.08 4.88
CA LYS A 202 9.26 3.71 5.16
C LYS A 202 8.09 3.02 4.46
N VAL A 203 8.34 2.07 3.56
CA VAL A 203 7.32 1.41 2.73
C VAL A 203 6.34 0.56 3.54
N SER A 204 6.65 0.14 4.75
CA SER A 204 5.70 -0.56 5.62
C SER A 204 4.72 0.39 6.32
N THR A 205 3.42 0.05 6.32
CA THR A 205 2.36 0.75 7.07
C THR A 205 1.88 -0.03 8.30
N VAL A 206 2.45 -1.20 8.58
CA VAL A 206 2.05 -2.05 9.72
C VAL A 206 2.05 -1.28 11.03
N LYS A 207 3.15 -0.56 11.32
CA LYS A 207 3.25 0.26 12.54
C LYS A 207 2.23 1.40 12.56
N ASP A 208 1.97 2.02 11.40
CA ASP A 208 1.00 3.11 11.24
C ASP A 208 -0.40 2.64 11.59
N SER A 209 -0.83 1.53 10.99
CA SER A 209 -2.14 0.92 11.16
C SER A 209 -2.38 0.48 12.62
N LEU A 210 -1.43 -0.26 13.21
CA LEU A 210 -1.54 -0.72 14.59
C LEU A 210 -1.48 0.44 15.61
N THR A 211 -0.73 1.50 15.31
CA THR A 211 -0.75 2.73 16.12
C THR A 211 -2.09 3.44 16.00
N ALA A 212 -2.66 3.51 14.78
CA ALA A 212 -3.92 4.18 14.56
C ALA A 212 -5.07 3.55 15.35
N VAL A 213 -5.22 2.22 15.31
CA VAL A 213 -6.32 1.54 16.01
C VAL A 213 -6.22 1.63 17.55
N SER A 214 -5.06 1.99 18.09
CA SER A 214 -4.87 2.18 19.54
C SER A 214 -5.72 3.32 20.14
N VAL A 215 -6.29 4.20 19.32
CA VAL A 215 -7.20 5.26 19.79
C VAL A 215 -8.66 4.80 19.86
N GLY A 216 -8.95 3.57 19.40
CA GLY A 216 -10.25 2.96 19.25
C GLY A 216 -10.68 2.87 17.79
N VAL A 217 -11.63 1.97 17.50
CA VAL A 217 -12.16 1.72 16.16
C VAL A 217 -13.64 2.07 16.06
N HIS A 218 -14.16 2.18 14.85
CA HIS A 218 -15.56 2.50 14.54
C HIS A 218 -16.02 3.82 15.18
N ARG A 219 -17.10 3.80 15.94
CA ARG A 219 -17.62 4.99 16.64
C ARG A 219 -16.65 5.58 17.67
N LYS A 220 -15.64 4.79 18.09
CA LYS A 220 -14.67 5.21 19.11
C LYS A 220 -13.41 5.85 18.54
N GLY A 221 -13.22 5.88 17.22
CA GLY A 221 -12.00 6.43 16.63
C GLY A 221 -11.85 6.22 15.15
N VAL A 222 -10.91 5.36 14.74
CA VAL A 222 -10.64 5.02 13.34
C VAL A 222 -11.83 4.24 12.77
N THR A 223 -12.27 4.63 11.58
CA THR A 223 -13.43 4.02 10.91
C THR A 223 -13.03 3.15 9.73
N ALA A 224 -12.01 3.56 8.97
CA ALA A 224 -11.45 2.79 7.88
C ALA A 224 -9.96 3.10 7.69
N MET A 225 -9.24 2.19 7.08
CA MET A 225 -7.87 2.37 6.63
C MET A 225 -7.72 1.78 5.23
N HIS A 226 -6.79 2.35 4.46
CA HIS A 226 -6.42 1.88 3.13
C HIS A 226 -4.97 2.29 2.87
N ASP A 227 -4.11 1.37 2.50
CA ASP A 227 -2.76 1.73 2.16
C ASP A 227 -2.68 2.37 0.76
N VAL A 228 -1.68 3.19 0.57
CA VAL A 228 -1.54 3.96 -0.67
C VAL A 228 -0.61 3.22 -1.60
N THR A 229 -1.17 2.61 -2.63
CA THR A 229 -0.45 1.75 -3.58
C THR A 229 -0.35 2.41 -4.97
N GLU A 230 -0.67 1.68 -6.04
CA GLU A 230 -0.70 2.18 -7.41
C GLU A 230 -1.71 3.31 -7.59
N GLY A 231 -1.33 4.32 -8.39
CA GLY A 231 -2.12 5.53 -8.59
C GLY A 231 -2.02 6.53 -7.43
N GLY A 232 -1.22 6.23 -6.40
CA GLY A 232 -0.84 7.12 -5.33
C GLY A 232 -1.99 7.61 -4.47
N VAL A 233 -1.78 8.75 -3.82
CA VAL A 233 -2.75 9.35 -2.87
C VAL A 233 -4.12 9.59 -3.50
N ILE A 234 -4.16 9.97 -4.78
CA ILE A 234 -5.42 10.24 -5.48
C ILE A 234 -6.22 8.95 -5.68
N ALA A 235 -5.57 7.85 -6.08
CA ALA A 235 -6.23 6.56 -6.22
C ALA A 235 -6.75 6.07 -4.87
N ALA A 236 -5.92 6.03 -3.85
CA ALA A 236 -6.29 5.52 -2.53
C ALA A 236 -7.44 6.33 -1.88
N ALA A 237 -7.43 7.67 -2.02
CA ALA A 237 -8.53 8.51 -1.54
C ALA A 237 -9.84 8.21 -2.28
N PHE A 238 -9.76 7.98 -3.60
CA PHE A 238 -10.92 7.60 -4.41
C PHE A 238 -11.42 6.20 -4.01
N GLU A 239 -10.53 5.23 -3.87
CA GLU A 239 -10.83 3.83 -3.55
C GLU A 239 -11.53 3.72 -2.20
N LEU A 240 -10.98 4.34 -1.14
CA LEU A 240 -11.59 4.35 0.18
C LEU A 240 -12.97 5.04 0.18
N ALA A 241 -13.08 6.22 -0.44
CA ALA A 241 -14.35 6.94 -0.53
C ALA A 241 -15.40 6.12 -1.30
N HIS A 242 -14.99 5.51 -2.43
CA HIS A 242 -15.85 4.67 -3.26
C HIS A 242 -16.32 3.42 -2.52
N ALA A 243 -15.40 2.70 -1.86
CA ALA A 243 -15.72 1.52 -1.06
C ALA A 243 -16.71 1.86 0.04
N SER A 244 -16.53 2.98 0.73
CA SER A 244 -17.46 3.51 1.74
C SER A 244 -18.78 4.06 1.17
N GLN A 245 -18.99 4.01 -0.17
CA GLN A 245 -20.13 4.60 -0.87
C GLN A 245 -20.28 6.12 -0.66
N LEU A 246 -19.18 6.82 -0.43
CA LEU A 246 -19.06 8.26 -0.17
C LEU A 246 -18.29 8.96 -1.27
N GLY A 247 -18.06 10.25 -1.11
CA GLY A 247 -17.06 11.04 -1.80
C GLY A 247 -16.03 11.54 -0.81
N ALA A 248 -15.01 12.25 -1.33
CA ALA A 248 -14.00 12.87 -0.50
C ALA A 248 -13.58 14.25 -1.04
N GLU A 249 -13.18 15.11 -0.14
CA GLU A 249 -12.55 16.38 -0.39
C GLU A 249 -11.13 16.36 0.15
N ILE A 250 -10.14 16.67 -0.70
CA ILE A 250 -8.72 16.63 -0.36
C ILE A 250 -8.09 18.01 -0.59
N ASP A 251 -7.48 18.54 0.45
CA ASP A 251 -6.61 19.69 0.36
C ASP A 251 -5.22 19.24 -0.12
N LEU A 252 -4.95 19.43 -1.41
CA LEU A 252 -3.70 18.98 -2.04
C LEU A 252 -2.46 19.66 -1.45
N THR A 253 -2.63 20.81 -0.80
CA THR A 253 -1.51 21.53 -0.16
C THR A 253 -1.05 20.86 1.14
N LYS A 254 -1.92 20.05 1.74
CA LYS A 254 -1.62 19.30 2.97
C LYS A 254 -1.03 17.91 2.71
N VAL A 255 -1.02 17.47 1.45
CA VAL A 255 -0.32 16.24 1.07
C VAL A 255 1.19 16.49 1.11
N SER A 256 1.86 15.88 2.05
CA SER A 256 3.31 16.06 2.22
C SER A 256 4.07 15.42 1.04
N ILE A 257 4.89 16.21 0.35
CA ILE A 257 5.82 15.77 -0.69
C ILE A 257 7.20 16.24 -0.28
N SER A 258 8.10 15.31 0.03
CA SER A 258 9.45 15.69 0.45
C SER A 258 10.25 16.29 -0.71
N PRO A 259 11.27 17.11 -0.43
CA PRO A 259 12.15 17.65 -1.47
C PRO A 259 12.78 16.55 -2.34
N GLU A 260 13.21 15.45 -1.74
CA GLU A 260 13.80 14.31 -2.43
C GLU A 260 12.78 13.63 -3.36
N THR A 261 11.55 13.43 -2.89
CA THR A 261 10.45 12.89 -3.69
C THR A 261 10.14 13.79 -4.86
N ASN A 262 10.00 15.10 -4.62
CA ASN A 262 9.71 16.07 -5.68
C ASN A 262 10.80 16.07 -6.75
N ALA A 263 12.08 16.09 -6.35
CA ALA A 263 13.20 16.09 -7.28
C ALA A 263 13.26 14.81 -8.13
N ILE A 264 13.02 13.63 -7.53
CA ILE A 264 12.97 12.36 -8.26
C ILE A 264 11.76 12.31 -9.20
N CYS A 265 10.58 12.74 -8.75
CA CYS A 265 9.40 12.77 -9.60
C CYS A 265 9.59 13.72 -10.79
N GLN A 266 10.23 14.87 -10.62
CA GLN A 266 10.61 15.77 -11.71
C GLN A 266 11.60 15.12 -12.68
N LEU A 267 12.66 14.46 -12.17
CA LEU A 267 13.67 13.76 -12.99
C LEU A 267 13.02 12.70 -13.90
N PHE A 268 12.10 11.92 -13.34
CA PHE A 268 11.43 10.84 -14.08
C PHE A 268 10.13 11.28 -14.77
N ARG A 269 9.74 12.57 -14.62
CA ARG A 269 8.52 13.16 -15.20
C ARG A 269 7.25 12.42 -14.79
N ILE A 270 7.11 12.17 -13.51
CA ILE A 270 5.94 11.56 -12.88
C ILE A 270 5.32 12.52 -11.86
N ASP A 271 4.01 12.40 -11.65
CA ASP A 271 3.30 13.17 -10.63
C ASP A 271 3.34 12.40 -9.29
N PRO A 272 3.88 12.99 -8.21
CA PRO A 272 3.95 12.32 -6.92
C PRO A 272 2.57 11.98 -6.32
N LEU A 273 1.52 12.71 -6.68
CA LEU A 273 0.17 12.47 -6.15
C LEU A 273 -0.50 11.22 -6.76
N THR A 274 -0.04 10.80 -7.94
CA THR A 274 -0.60 9.67 -8.71
C THR A 274 0.40 8.55 -8.94
N SER A 275 1.57 8.60 -8.30
CA SER A 275 2.62 7.58 -8.43
C SER A 275 2.67 6.67 -7.21
N LEU A 276 3.07 5.42 -7.45
CA LEU A 276 3.24 4.33 -6.49
C LEU A 276 3.78 4.80 -5.13
N SER A 277 3.02 4.57 -4.07
CA SER A 277 3.27 5.21 -2.78
C SER A 277 3.12 4.26 -1.59
N GLU A 278 3.41 2.98 -1.81
CA GLU A 278 3.51 2.03 -0.69
C GLU A 278 4.31 2.62 0.47
N GLY A 279 3.79 2.41 1.68
CA GLY A 279 4.32 3.00 2.90
C GLY A 279 3.51 4.19 3.42
N SER A 280 2.66 4.79 2.60
CA SER A 280 1.68 5.79 3.04
C SER A 280 0.36 5.10 3.38
N LEU A 281 -0.33 5.60 4.39
CA LEU A 281 -1.62 5.07 4.81
C LEU A 281 -2.65 6.20 4.83
N ILE A 282 -3.80 5.97 4.21
CA ILE A 282 -4.99 6.79 4.40
C ILE A 282 -5.81 6.20 5.55
N ILE A 283 -6.14 7.04 6.51
CA ILE A 283 -6.92 6.69 7.69
C ILE A 283 -8.13 7.60 7.73
N THR A 284 -9.33 7.04 7.90
CA THR A 284 -10.50 7.84 8.25
C THR A 284 -10.78 7.73 9.74
N CYS A 285 -11.06 8.86 10.35
CA CYS A 285 -11.23 8.96 11.80
C CYS A 285 -12.35 9.93 12.16
N ARG A 286 -13.08 9.60 13.21
CA ARG A 286 -14.07 10.50 13.77
C ARG A 286 -13.41 11.81 14.17
N PRO A 287 -13.95 12.99 13.81
CA PRO A 287 -13.30 14.29 14.06
C PRO A 287 -12.92 14.52 15.52
N GLU A 288 -13.77 14.10 16.46
CA GLU A 288 -13.54 14.19 17.88
C GLU A 288 -12.37 13.33 18.40
N ARG A 289 -11.85 12.44 17.57
CA ARG A 289 -10.71 11.55 17.87
C ARG A 289 -9.44 11.87 17.08
N THR A 290 -9.55 12.68 16.06
CA THR A 290 -8.42 13.04 15.16
C THR A 290 -7.24 13.62 15.94
N GLY A 291 -7.44 14.52 16.86
CA GLY A 291 -6.37 15.11 17.69
C GLY A 291 -5.61 14.05 18.49
N LYS A 292 -6.32 13.08 19.09
CA LYS A 292 -5.72 11.96 19.82
C LYS A 292 -4.94 11.04 18.88
N LEU A 293 -5.47 10.76 17.69
CA LEU A 293 -4.82 9.94 16.67
C LEU A 293 -3.50 10.58 16.22
N LEU A 294 -3.51 11.86 15.84
CA LEU A 294 -2.30 12.59 15.43
C LEU A 294 -1.24 12.61 16.53
N THR A 295 -1.64 12.76 17.79
CA THR A 295 -0.73 12.71 18.93
C THR A 295 -0.09 11.32 19.07
N LYS A 296 -0.87 10.24 18.94
CA LYS A 296 -0.35 8.87 19.00
C LYS A 296 0.63 8.57 17.84
N LEU A 297 0.28 8.94 16.60
CA LEU A 297 1.15 8.78 15.44
C LEU A 297 2.46 9.55 15.64
N ARG A 298 2.40 10.80 16.10
CA ARG A 298 3.58 11.62 16.41
C ARG A 298 4.47 10.97 17.48
N SER A 299 3.88 10.48 18.56
CA SER A 299 4.62 9.77 19.63
C SER A 299 5.31 8.50 19.12
N ALA A 300 4.71 7.83 18.12
CA ALA A 300 5.30 6.70 17.42
C ALA A 300 6.33 7.10 16.35
N ARG A 301 6.61 8.41 16.19
CA ARG A 301 7.49 9.00 15.15
C ARG A 301 6.97 8.77 13.73
N ILE A 302 5.66 8.78 13.55
CA ILE A 302 4.98 8.69 12.26
C ILE A 302 4.44 10.08 11.94
N ALA A 303 4.96 10.69 10.88
CA ALA A 303 4.44 11.95 10.37
C ALA A 303 3.04 11.71 9.78
N ALA A 304 2.06 12.52 10.16
CA ALA A 304 0.70 12.40 9.68
C ALA A 304 -0.01 13.77 9.70
N HIS A 305 -0.88 14.00 8.73
CA HIS A 305 -1.62 15.23 8.58
C HIS A 305 -3.07 14.95 8.19
N VAL A 306 -4.01 15.77 8.65
CA VAL A 306 -5.36 15.80 8.08
C VAL A 306 -5.25 16.42 6.69
N VAL A 307 -5.60 15.68 5.68
CA VAL A 307 -5.54 16.10 4.28
C VAL A 307 -6.93 16.34 3.67
N GLY A 308 -8.00 15.98 4.36
CA GLY A 308 -9.35 16.13 3.82
C GLY A 308 -10.43 15.54 4.71
N GLN A 309 -11.59 15.31 4.12
CA GLN A 309 -12.78 14.79 4.80
C GLN A 309 -13.63 13.94 3.85
N LEU A 310 -14.30 12.91 4.37
CA LEU A 310 -15.31 12.15 3.66
C LEU A 310 -16.63 12.94 3.57
N THR A 311 -17.27 12.92 2.40
CA THR A 311 -18.49 13.66 2.13
C THR A 311 -19.64 12.76 1.65
N ARG A 312 -20.89 13.20 1.82
CA ARG A 312 -22.05 12.50 1.26
C ARG A 312 -22.13 12.61 -0.27
N ALA A 313 -21.61 13.71 -0.81
CA ALA A 313 -21.56 13.93 -2.26
C ALA A 313 -20.53 12.99 -2.89
N LYS A 314 -20.97 12.18 -3.85
CA LYS A 314 -20.09 11.21 -4.55
C LYS A 314 -18.97 11.90 -5.33
N GLY A 315 -17.85 11.20 -5.48
CA GLY A 315 -16.71 11.63 -6.26
C GLY A 315 -15.58 12.22 -5.40
N LEU A 316 -14.49 12.57 -6.05
CA LEU A 316 -13.31 13.12 -5.40
C LEU A 316 -13.07 14.56 -5.88
N ARG A 317 -12.93 15.48 -4.94
CA ARG A 317 -12.58 16.89 -5.19
C ARG A 317 -11.23 17.21 -4.54
N GLY A 318 -10.42 17.96 -5.26
CA GLY A 318 -9.17 18.53 -4.75
C GLY A 318 -9.29 20.03 -4.57
N PHE A 319 -8.54 20.59 -3.62
CA PHE A 319 -8.39 22.03 -3.44
C PHE A 319 -6.92 22.41 -3.60
N ASP A 320 -6.64 23.42 -4.41
CA ASP A 320 -5.29 23.95 -4.62
C ASP A 320 -4.92 25.01 -3.56
N SER A 321 -3.71 25.57 -3.65
CA SER A 321 -3.20 26.62 -2.75
C SER A 321 -3.98 27.93 -2.78
N ARG A 322 -4.84 28.12 -3.79
CA ARG A 322 -5.73 29.28 -3.92
C ARG A 322 -7.17 28.95 -3.46
N GLY A 323 -7.39 27.77 -2.90
CA GLY A 323 -8.71 27.29 -2.49
C GLY A 323 -9.64 26.95 -3.65
N ARG A 324 -9.14 26.87 -4.89
CA ARG A 324 -9.96 26.52 -6.05
C ARG A 324 -10.24 25.02 -6.05
N SER A 325 -11.52 24.69 -6.17
CA SER A 325 -11.98 23.31 -6.27
C SER A 325 -11.75 22.74 -7.67
N MET A 326 -11.26 21.52 -7.75
CA MET A 326 -11.15 20.76 -8.99
C MET A 326 -11.65 19.32 -8.80
N LYS A 327 -12.28 18.76 -9.83
CA LYS A 327 -12.67 17.35 -9.84
C LYS A 327 -11.43 16.50 -10.08
N LEU A 328 -11.09 15.65 -9.12
CA LEU A 328 -10.04 14.65 -9.29
C LEU A 328 -10.64 13.37 -9.90
N ARG A 329 -9.89 12.77 -10.82
CA ARG A 329 -10.29 11.52 -11.49
C ARG A 329 -9.41 10.40 -10.99
N TYR A 330 -9.96 9.20 -10.93
CA TYR A 330 -9.18 7.99 -10.68
C TYR A 330 -8.11 7.84 -11.78
N PRO A 331 -6.82 7.67 -11.43
CA PRO A 331 -5.76 7.47 -12.41
C PRO A 331 -6.00 6.19 -13.21
N LYS A 332 -5.96 6.29 -14.54
CA LYS A 332 -6.13 5.12 -15.42
C LYS A 332 -4.91 4.18 -15.39
N PHE A 333 -3.76 4.70 -15.07
CA PHE A 333 -2.49 3.97 -14.94
C PHE A 333 -1.55 4.75 -14.04
N ASP A 334 -0.65 4.03 -13.39
CA ASP A 334 0.40 4.65 -12.57
C ASP A 334 1.57 5.08 -13.45
N PRO A 335 1.99 6.35 -13.43
CA PRO A 335 3.09 6.84 -14.25
C PRO A 335 4.45 6.23 -13.87
N TYR A 336 4.60 5.69 -12.66
CA TYR A 336 5.81 5.03 -12.18
C TYR A 336 6.23 3.87 -13.11
N TRP A 337 5.30 3.02 -13.54
CA TRP A 337 5.62 1.85 -14.36
C TRP A 337 6.32 2.23 -15.67
N ARG A 338 5.80 3.27 -16.36
CA ARG A 338 6.44 3.79 -17.57
C ARG A 338 7.81 4.39 -17.29
N ALA A 339 7.94 5.10 -16.17
CA ALA A 339 9.21 5.73 -15.78
C ALA A 339 10.27 4.67 -15.49
N TYR A 340 9.91 3.63 -14.77
CA TYR A 340 10.78 2.51 -14.45
C TYR A 340 11.21 1.75 -15.72
N SER A 341 10.26 1.35 -16.57
CA SER A 341 10.55 0.64 -17.83
C SER A 341 11.45 1.45 -18.75
N ARG A 342 11.18 2.75 -18.93
CA ARG A 342 12.06 3.64 -19.71
C ARG A 342 13.47 3.73 -19.12
N GLY A 343 13.59 3.73 -17.79
CA GLY A 343 14.88 3.71 -17.12
C GLY A 343 15.68 2.45 -17.45
N VAL A 344 15.02 1.30 -17.42
CA VAL A 344 15.62 0.01 -17.78
C VAL A 344 15.99 -0.03 -19.27
N GLU A 345 15.09 0.32 -20.17
CA GLU A 345 15.31 0.37 -21.62
C GLU A 345 16.50 1.29 -22.01
N ARG A 346 16.59 2.45 -21.37
CA ARG A 346 17.68 3.43 -21.56
C ARG A 346 18.96 3.05 -20.82
N ARG A 347 18.98 1.93 -20.13
CA ARG A 347 20.12 1.44 -19.33
C ARG A 347 20.64 2.50 -18.35
N LEU A 348 19.73 3.25 -17.71
CA LEU A 348 20.10 4.18 -16.67
C LEU A 348 20.82 3.44 -15.54
N LYS A 349 21.81 4.09 -14.94
CA LYS A 349 22.68 3.48 -13.90
C LYS A 349 22.49 4.18 -12.55
#